data_85438f363c382125ab6b9a1fa602f7fa
#
_entry.id   85438f363c382125ab6b9a1fa602f7fa
#
_cell.length_a   1.000
_cell.length_b   1.000
_cell.length_c   1.000
_cell.angle_alpha   90.00
_cell.angle_beta   90.00
_cell.angle_gamma   90.00
#
_symmetry.space_group_name_H-M   'P 1'
#
loop_
_entity.id
_entity.type
_entity.pdbx_description
1 polymer ?
#
loop_
_entity_poly.entity_id
_entity_poly.type
_entity_poly.pdbx_seq_one_letter_code
_entity_poly.pdbx_strand_id
1 'polypeptide(L)'
;MNEWSSFDMITKGKGIWLIDSKGNKMIDAVGSMWCNVWGHSNPQLVKAITTQSKKIQHSSLFNLTNEPVEKLADNLIKISPGMNRVFFSDNGSSAMEIAIKMTLQYWKNIGETNKTKIATVENGYHGDTFGAMSVGYVPEFFAKFKEQLFPTIQFPVPNKYRICLLYTSDAADE
;
A
#
# COMPACT_ATOMS: atom_id res chain seq x y z
N MET A 1 6.09 20.56 7.93
CA MET A 1 7.12 20.27 8.96
C MET A 1 7.57 21.51 9.75
N ASN A 2 7.30 22.71 9.29
CA ASN A 2 7.65 23.95 10.01
C ASN A 2 6.72 24.28 11.19
N GLU A 3 5.66 23.53 11.40
CA GLU A 3 4.68 23.77 12.46
C GLU A 3 4.99 23.02 13.77
N TRP A 4 5.99 22.15 13.78
CA TRP A 4 6.33 21.34 14.94
C TRP A 4 7.57 21.90 15.63
N SER A 5 7.39 22.30 16.86
CA SER A 5 8.47 22.92 17.68
C SER A 5 9.48 21.89 18.21
N SER A 6 9.11 20.63 18.33
CA SER A 6 9.99 19.55 18.81
C SER A 6 9.43 18.16 18.42
N PHE A 7 10.32 17.19 18.35
CA PHE A 7 9.98 15.79 18.15
C PHE A 7 10.42 14.98 19.37
N ASP A 8 9.56 14.04 19.81
CA ASP A 8 9.95 13.07 20.82
C ASP A 8 10.84 12.01 20.18
N MET A 9 12.01 11.80 20.78
CA MET A 9 12.95 10.78 20.33
C MET A 9 12.56 9.43 20.92
N ILE A 10 12.02 8.53 20.13
CA ILE A 10 11.68 7.17 20.54
C ILE A 10 12.94 6.31 20.55
N THR A 11 13.21 5.67 21.69
CA THR A 11 14.40 4.84 21.90
C THR A 11 14.10 3.35 22.04
N LYS A 12 12.87 3.00 22.43
CA LYS A 12 12.43 1.60 22.62
C LYS A 12 10.96 1.43 22.28
N GLY A 13 10.59 0.21 21.89
CA GLY A 13 9.20 -0.21 21.76
C GLY A 13 9.01 -1.63 22.26
N LYS A 14 7.87 -1.93 22.91
CA LYS A 14 7.50 -3.27 23.34
C LYS A 14 5.97 -3.43 23.35
N GLY A 15 5.47 -4.38 22.59
CA GLY A 15 4.03 -4.55 22.43
C GLY A 15 3.40 -3.27 21.88
N ILE A 16 2.44 -2.69 22.57
CA ILE A 16 1.78 -1.44 22.18
C ILE A 16 2.51 -0.18 22.68
N TRP A 17 3.60 -0.32 23.42
CA TRP A 17 4.26 0.80 24.07
C TRP A 17 5.47 1.29 23.31
N LEU A 18 5.55 2.61 23.14
CA LEU A 18 6.77 3.34 22.79
C LEU A 18 7.35 4.03 24.02
N ILE A 19 8.67 4.16 24.07
CA ILE A 19 9.40 4.79 25.15
C ILE A 19 10.34 5.83 24.55
N ASP A 20 10.20 7.07 24.99
CA ASP A 20 11.03 8.19 24.52
C ASP A 20 12.42 8.20 25.23
N SER A 21 13.26 9.13 24.83
CA SER A 21 14.60 9.34 25.41
C SER A 21 14.58 9.82 26.88
N LYS A 22 13.44 10.31 27.34
CA LYS A 22 13.23 10.77 28.74
C LYS A 22 12.64 9.66 29.62
N GLY A 23 12.31 8.49 29.02
CA GLY A 23 11.71 7.36 29.71
C GLY A 23 10.18 7.40 29.80
N ASN A 24 9.52 8.37 29.20
CA ASN A 24 8.08 8.43 29.14
C ASN A 24 7.53 7.32 28.27
N LYS A 25 6.41 6.72 28.68
CA LYS A 25 5.69 5.68 27.93
C LYS A 25 4.48 6.27 27.25
N MET A 26 4.28 5.93 25.99
CA MET A 26 3.10 6.28 25.21
C MET A 26 2.56 5.07 24.46
N ILE A 27 1.25 5.04 24.24
CA ILE A 27 0.60 3.99 23.44
C ILE A 27 0.74 4.35 21.96
N ASP A 28 1.22 3.41 21.17
CA ASP A 28 1.20 3.48 19.71
C ASP A 28 -0.15 2.98 19.18
N ALA A 29 -1.16 3.83 19.24
CA ALA A 29 -2.53 3.47 18.90
C ALA A 29 -2.74 3.23 17.38
N VAL A 30 -1.81 3.68 16.54
CA VAL A 30 -1.87 3.52 15.08
C VAL A 30 -0.86 2.49 14.54
N GLY A 31 -0.16 1.77 15.43
CA GLY A 31 0.85 0.79 15.05
C GLY A 31 1.95 1.36 14.16
N SER A 32 2.44 2.57 14.49
CA SER A 32 3.45 3.33 13.71
C SER A 32 3.06 3.40 12.23
N MET A 33 1.89 3.96 11.96
CA MET A 33 1.28 4.05 10.62
C MET A 33 1.07 2.67 9.99
N TRP A 34 0.44 1.78 10.78
CA TRP A 34 -0.02 0.43 10.38
C TRP A 34 1.10 -0.61 10.14
N CYS A 35 2.36 -0.27 10.39
CA CYS A 35 3.49 -1.17 10.14
C CYS A 35 3.71 -2.21 11.26
N ASN A 36 3.29 -1.92 12.51
CA ASN A 36 3.54 -2.77 13.67
C ASN A 36 2.28 -3.51 14.15
N VAL A 37 1.64 -4.28 13.27
CA VAL A 37 0.41 -5.03 13.54
C VAL A 37 0.56 -6.03 14.70
N TRP A 38 1.74 -6.61 14.87
CA TRP A 38 2.07 -7.60 15.91
C TRP A 38 2.72 -6.98 17.14
N GLY A 39 2.76 -5.65 17.22
CA GLY A 39 3.41 -4.90 18.28
C GLY A 39 4.94 -4.81 18.12
N HIS A 40 5.50 -3.84 18.85
CA HIS A 40 6.93 -3.58 18.84
C HIS A 40 7.72 -4.72 19.47
N SER A 41 8.90 -4.99 18.92
CA SER A 41 9.85 -6.01 19.41
C SER A 41 9.23 -7.39 19.59
N ASN A 42 8.32 -7.79 18.69
CA ASN A 42 7.76 -9.13 18.70
C ASN A 42 8.87 -10.17 18.56
N PRO A 43 9.01 -11.11 19.51
CA PRO A 43 10.14 -12.05 19.55
C PRO A 43 10.21 -12.95 18.31
N GLN A 44 9.07 -13.34 17.74
CA GLN A 44 9.03 -14.19 16.54
C GLN A 44 9.55 -13.45 15.32
N LEU A 45 9.13 -12.18 15.12
CA LEU A 45 9.60 -11.33 14.02
C LEU A 45 11.09 -11.00 14.18
N VAL A 46 11.53 -10.62 15.38
CA VAL A 46 12.95 -10.37 15.67
C VAL A 46 13.79 -11.61 15.37
N LYS A 47 13.35 -12.79 15.82
CA LYS A 47 14.05 -14.06 15.53
C LYS A 47 14.11 -14.34 14.03
N ALA A 48 13.00 -14.16 13.30
CA ALA A 48 12.96 -14.41 11.86
C ALA A 48 13.95 -13.50 11.10
N ILE A 49 13.93 -12.19 11.38
CA ILE A 49 14.84 -11.20 10.78
C ILE A 49 16.30 -11.55 11.12
N THR A 50 16.60 -11.79 12.39
CA THR A 50 17.98 -12.10 12.85
C THR A 50 18.49 -13.40 12.23
N THR A 51 17.64 -14.42 12.11
CA THR A 51 18.02 -15.70 11.52
C THR A 51 18.30 -15.58 10.03
N GLN A 52 17.40 -14.87 9.31
CA GLN A 52 17.55 -14.68 7.88
C GLN A 52 18.74 -13.77 7.53
N SER A 53 18.96 -12.71 8.30
CA SER A 53 20.07 -11.78 8.05
C SER A 53 21.45 -12.41 8.19
N LYS A 54 21.58 -13.49 9.00
CA LYS A 54 22.81 -14.30 9.09
C LYS A 54 23.05 -15.18 7.88
N LYS A 55 22.01 -15.53 7.11
CA LYS A 55 22.14 -16.31 5.88
C LYS A 55 22.42 -15.39 4.70
N ILE A 56 21.51 -14.46 4.45
CA ILE A 56 21.59 -13.46 3.39
C ILE A 56 20.58 -12.34 3.67
N GLN A 57 21.01 -11.09 3.58
CA GLN A 57 20.18 -9.90 3.77
C GLN A 57 19.36 -9.56 2.54
N HIS A 58 20.00 -9.69 1.37
CA HIS A 58 19.39 -9.37 0.08
C HIS A 58 20.00 -10.22 -1.03
N SER A 59 19.16 -10.62 -1.98
CA SER A 59 19.56 -11.07 -3.31
C SER A 59 18.62 -10.47 -4.35
N SER A 60 19.16 -10.10 -5.50
CA SER A 60 18.34 -9.64 -6.62
C SER A 60 17.33 -10.72 -7.02
N LEU A 61 16.12 -10.30 -7.40
CA LEU A 61 15.14 -11.19 -8.03
C LEU A 61 15.26 -11.21 -9.57
N PHE A 62 16.28 -10.57 -10.11
CA PHE A 62 16.58 -10.60 -11.53
C PHE A 62 17.34 -11.88 -11.89
N ASN A 63 16.63 -12.87 -12.39
CA ASN A 63 17.11 -14.23 -12.66
C ASN A 63 17.64 -15.01 -11.45
N LEU A 64 17.34 -14.55 -10.24
CA LEU A 64 17.67 -15.22 -8.99
C LEU A 64 16.42 -15.29 -8.12
N THR A 65 16.45 -16.16 -7.13
CA THR A 65 15.41 -16.27 -6.12
C THR A 65 16.00 -16.64 -4.77
N ASN A 66 15.17 -16.66 -3.73
CA ASN A 66 15.55 -17.13 -2.40
C ASN A 66 14.35 -17.75 -1.68
N GLU A 67 14.63 -18.59 -0.71
CA GLU A 67 13.62 -19.37 0.03
C GLU A 67 12.48 -18.49 0.63
N PRO A 68 12.75 -17.38 1.34
CA PRO A 68 11.68 -16.53 1.87
C PRO A 68 10.74 -15.96 0.83
N VAL A 69 11.27 -15.54 -0.33
CA VAL A 69 10.47 -14.97 -1.42
C VAL A 69 9.55 -16.02 -2.04
N GLU A 70 10.07 -17.21 -2.34
CA GLU A 70 9.28 -18.31 -2.90
C GLU A 70 8.15 -18.70 -1.94
N LYS A 71 8.47 -18.91 -0.66
CA LYS A 71 7.48 -19.25 0.35
C LYS A 71 6.41 -18.17 0.52
N LEU A 72 6.79 -16.89 0.47
CA LEU A 72 5.83 -15.78 0.55
C LEU A 72 4.95 -15.77 -0.70
N ALA A 73 5.52 -15.93 -1.90
CA ALA A 73 4.76 -15.99 -3.15
C ALA A 73 3.74 -17.12 -3.14
N ASP A 74 4.13 -18.32 -2.73
CA ASP A 74 3.23 -19.47 -2.60
C ASP A 74 2.06 -19.21 -1.64
N ASN A 75 2.36 -18.58 -0.50
CA ASN A 75 1.33 -18.25 0.48
C ASN A 75 0.35 -17.18 -0.05
N LEU A 76 0.85 -16.16 -0.75
CA LEU A 76 0.01 -15.13 -1.35
C LEU A 76 -0.89 -15.70 -2.45
N ILE A 77 -0.37 -16.58 -3.31
CA ILE A 77 -1.16 -17.27 -4.36
C ILE A 77 -2.28 -18.12 -3.74
N LYS A 78 -2.00 -18.84 -2.65
CA LYS A 78 -3.01 -19.67 -1.96
C LYS A 78 -4.21 -18.87 -1.45
N ILE A 79 -3.99 -17.63 -1.02
CA ILE A 79 -5.05 -16.76 -0.48
C ILE A 79 -5.65 -15.81 -1.53
N SER A 80 -5.17 -15.87 -2.78
CA SER A 80 -5.60 -15.01 -3.88
C SER A 80 -6.15 -15.86 -5.05
N PRO A 81 -7.40 -16.37 -4.96
CA PRO A 81 -7.97 -17.22 -5.99
C PRO A 81 -7.88 -16.60 -7.39
N GLY A 82 -7.48 -17.39 -8.37
CA GLY A 82 -7.31 -16.93 -9.76
C GLY A 82 -5.98 -16.25 -10.08
N MET A 83 -5.18 -15.93 -9.07
CA MET A 83 -3.82 -15.41 -9.27
C MET A 83 -2.79 -16.54 -9.26
N ASN A 84 -1.76 -16.41 -10.08
CA ASN A 84 -0.72 -17.44 -10.21
C ASN A 84 0.71 -16.86 -10.20
N ARG A 85 0.85 -15.56 -10.04
CA ARG A 85 2.13 -14.86 -9.98
C ARG A 85 2.08 -13.72 -8.98
N VAL A 86 3.23 -13.41 -8.39
CA VAL A 86 3.43 -12.30 -7.48
C VAL A 86 4.53 -11.40 -8.02
N PHE A 87 4.32 -10.10 -8.00
CA PHE A 87 5.33 -9.10 -8.27
C PHE A 87 5.62 -8.34 -6.98
N PHE A 88 6.86 -8.33 -6.54
CA PHE A 88 7.28 -7.63 -5.34
C PHE A 88 7.78 -6.22 -5.66
N SER A 89 7.44 -5.27 -4.81
CA SER A 89 7.91 -3.89 -4.85
C SER A 89 8.26 -3.40 -3.44
N ASP A 90 8.91 -2.25 -3.35
CA ASP A 90 9.44 -1.72 -2.09
C ASP A 90 8.34 -1.22 -1.13
N ASN A 91 7.24 -0.73 -1.69
CA ASN A 91 6.14 -0.12 -0.93
C ASN A 91 4.84 -0.11 -1.75
N GLY A 92 3.74 0.33 -1.10
CA GLY A 92 2.43 0.38 -1.72
C GLY A 92 2.34 1.31 -2.92
N SER A 93 2.98 2.48 -2.87
CA SER A 93 2.98 3.44 -4.00
C SER A 93 3.65 2.83 -5.23
N SER A 94 4.81 2.19 -5.06
CA SER A 94 5.51 1.49 -6.14
C SER A 94 4.69 0.32 -6.69
N ALA A 95 3.96 -0.40 -5.83
CA ALA A 95 3.04 -1.45 -6.27
C ALA A 95 1.90 -0.88 -7.14
N MET A 96 1.34 0.28 -6.77
CA MET A 96 0.32 0.96 -7.57
C MET A 96 0.86 1.42 -8.93
N GLU A 97 2.06 2.00 -8.99
CA GLU A 97 2.71 2.37 -10.26
C GLU A 97 2.86 1.16 -11.19
N ILE A 98 3.26 0.02 -10.64
CA ILE A 98 3.42 -1.23 -11.39
C ILE A 98 2.05 -1.75 -11.85
N ALA A 99 1.03 -1.73 -11.00
CA ALA A 99 -0.31 -2.16 -11.34
C ALA A 99 -0.92 -1.32 -12.48
N ILE A 100 -0.73 0.01 -12.45
CA ILE A 100 -1.14 0.93 -13.51
C ILE A 100 -0.45 0.56 -14.82
N LYS A 101 0.87 0.39 -14.81
CA LYS A 101 1.66 0.01 -15.99
C LYS A 101 1.24 -1.35 -16.54
N MET A 102 1.06 -2.34 -15.68
CA MET A 102 0.61 -3.68 -16.09
C MET A 102 -0.78 -3.63 -16.73
N THR A 103 -1.71 -2.86 -16.16
CA THR A 103 -3.08 -2.70 -16.70
C THR A 103 -3.05 -2.09 -18.10
N LEU A 104 -2.33 -0.99 -18.29
CA LEU A 104 -2.21 -0.35 -19.59
C LEU A 104 -1.52 -1.26 -20.61
N GLN A 105 -0.47 -1.96 -20.21
CA GLN A 105 0.26 -2.88 -21.08
C GLN A 105 -0.58 -4.09 -21.46
N TYR A 106 -1.37 -4.63 -20.54
CA TYR A 106 -2.27 -5.75 -20.80
C TYR A 106 -3.26 -5.43 -21.94
N TRP A 107 -3.99 -4.30 -21.82
CA TRP A 107 -4.95 -3.90 -22.84
C TRP A 107 -4.30 -3.66 -24.19
N LYS A 108 -3.11 -3.06 -24.20
CA LYS A 108 -2.35 -2.87 -25.42
C LYS A 108 -1.92 -4.20 -26.06
N ASN A 109 -1.51 -5.18 -25.26
CA ASN A 109 -1.05 -6.48 -25.75
C ASN A 109 -2.17 -7.30 -26.41
N ILE A 110 -3.43 -7.14 -25.95
CA ILE A 110 -4.58 -7.83 -26.54
C ILE A 110 -5.24 -7.01 -27.66
N GLY A 111 -4.64 -5.91 -28.11
CA GLY A 111 -5.12 -5.09 -29.22
C GLY A 111 -6.11 -3.98 -28.86
N GLU A 112 -6.50 -3.88 -27.59
CA GLU A 112 -7.45 -2.87 -27.09
C GLU A 112 -6.74 -1.53 -26.79
N THR A 113 -6.14 -0.93 -27.82
CA THR A 113 -5.28 0.26 -27.69
C THR A 113 -6.00 1.52 -27.20
N ASN A 114 -7.32 1.57 -27.30
CA ASN A 114 -8.15 2.70 -26.84
C ASN A 114 -8.47 2.65 -25.35
N LYS A 115 -8.18 1.55 -24.64
CA LYS A 115 -8.38 1.42 -23.21
C LYS A 115 -7.22 2.04 -22.42
N THR A 116 -7.19 3.36 -22.40
CA THR A 116 -6.13 4.17 -21.76
C THR A 116 -6.60 4.92 -20.52
N LYS A 117 -7.92 4.95 -20.27
CA LYS A 117 -8.51 5.64 -19.12
C LYS A 117 -8.56 4.73 -17.92
N ILE A 118 -8.25 5.29 -16.74
CA ILE A 118 -8.30 4.60 -15.47
C ILE A 118 -9.47 5.15 -14.66
N ALA A 119 -10.29 4.26 -14.13
CA ALA A 119 -11.39 4.57 -13.25
C ALA A 119 -10.97 4.34 -11.79
N THR A 120 -11.36 5.23 -10.88
CA THR A 120 -10.99 5.19 -9.47
C THR A 120 -12.17 5.58 -8.59
N VAL A 121 -12.11 5.17 -7.33
CA VAL A 121 -13.08 5.60 -6.31
C VAL A 121 -12.57 6.87 -5.64
N GLU A 122 -13.46 7.84 -5.42
CA GLU A 122 -13.13 9.08 -4.71
C GLU A 122 -12.54 8.81 -3.32
N ASN A 123 -11.62 9.67 -2.88
CA ASN A 123 -10.98 9.62 -1.56
C ASN A 123 -10.22 8.32 -1.25
N GLY A 124 -9.87 7.54 -2.25
CA GLY A 124 -9.03 6.35 -2.10
C GLY A 124 -7.55 6.74 -2.09
N TYR A 125 -6.89 6.68 -0.94
CA TYR A 125 -5.44 6.91 -0.85
C TYR A 125 -4.66 5.68 -1.31
N HIS A 126 -3.75 5.87 -2.25
CA HIS A 126 -2.91 4.79 -2.83
C HIS A 126 -1.40 5.06 -2.75
N GLY A 127 -0.99 6.16 -2.14
CA GLY A 127 0.40 6.54 -1.95
C GLY A 127 0.77 7.89 -2.58
N ASP A 128 2.04 8.28 -2.46
CA ASP A 128 2.53 9.64 -2.72
C ASP A 128 3.35 9.77 -4.02
N THR A 129 3.46 8.73 -4.84
CA THR A 129 4.02 8.85 -6.19
C THR A 129 2.98 9.44 -7.14
N PHE A 130 3.41 10.06 -8.24
CA PHE A 130 2.48 10.75 -9.16
C PHE A 130 1.40 9.83 -9.73
N GLY A 131 1.72 8.61 -10.09
CA GLY A 131 0.72 7.63 -10.52
C GLY A 131 -0.23 7.23 -9.39
N ALA A 132 0.30 6.92 -8.20
CA ALA A 132 -0.50 6.59 -7.04
C ALA A 132 -1.42 7.76 -6.62
N MET A 133 -0.92 9.01 -6.63
CA MET A 133 -1.72 10.21 -6.39
C MET A 133 -2.80 10.42 -7.46
N SER A 134 -2.50 10.09 -8.73
CA SER A 134 -3.46 10.24 -9.83
C SER A 134 -4.65 9.31 -9.68
N VAL A 135 -4.42 8.06 -9.26
CA VAL A 135 -5.49 7.07 -9.05
C VAL A 135 -6.10 7.13 -7.65
N GLY A 136 -5.45 7.79 -6.72
CA GLY A 136 -5.87 7.91 -5.32
C GLY A 136 -5.91 9.36 -4.83
N TYR A 137 -6.52 10.25 -5.63
CA TYR A 137 -6.50 11.68 -5.33
C TYR A 137 -7.32 12.02 -4.07
N VAL A 138 -6.61 12.57 -3.08
CA VAL A 138 -7.17 13.12 -1.84
C VAL A 138 -6.82 14.61 -1.78
N PRO A 139 -7.80 15.52 -1.93
CA PRO A 139 -7.55 16.97 -2.04
C PRO A 139 -6.71 17.54 -0.90
N GLU A 140 -6.94 17.09 0.32
CA GLU A 140 -6.25 17.54 1.54
C GLU A 140 -4.74 17.32 1.48
N PHE A 141 -4.29 16.29 0.76
CA PHE A 141 -2.88 15.93 0.65
C PHE A 141 -2.27 16.41 -0.68
N PHE A 142 -3.04 16.35 -1.77
CA PHE A 142 -2.50 16.40 -3.12
C PHE A 142 -2.89 17.62 -3.95
N ALA A 143 -3.67 18.58 -3.40
CA ALA A 143 -4.12 19.76 -4.16
C ALA A 143 -2.97 20.53 -4.82
N LYS A 144 -1.80 20.60 -4.17
CA LYS A 144 -0.61 21.30 -4.69
C LYS A 144 0.01 20.63 -5.93
N PHE A 145 -0.29 19.36 -6.16
CA PHE A 145 0.28 18.57 -7.27
C PHE A 145 -0.75 18.27 -8.37
N LYS A 146 -1.96 18.79 -8.24
CA LYS A 146 -3.09 18.45 -9.12
C LYS A 146 -2.78 18.61 -10.61
N GLU A 147 -2.04 19.64 -10.98
CA GLU A 147 -1.70 19.93 -12.37
C GLU A 147 -0.70 18.93 -13.00
N GLN A 148 0.05 18.19 -12.18
CA GLN A 148 1.02 17.20 -12.61
C GLN A 148 0.44 15.78 -12.67
N LEU A 149 -0.79 15.59 -12.20
CA LEU A 149 -1.44 14.29 -12.19
C LEU A 149 -2.11 14.00 -13.51
N PHE A 150 -2.07 12.73 -13.94
CA PHE A 150 -2.86 12.34 -15.11
C PHE A 150 -4.35 12.21 -14.76
N PRO A 151 -5.25 12.47 -15.73
CA PRO A 151 -6.68 12.44 -15.48
C PRO A 151 -7.21 11.02 -15.27
N THR A 152 -8.12 10.88 -14.30
CA THR A 152 -8.85 9.64 -14.01
C THR A 152 -10.36 9.88 -14.07
N ILE A 153 -11.14 8.81 -14.24
CA ILE A 153 -12.59 8.84 -14.10
C ILE A 153 -12.91 8.48 -12.66
N GLN A 154 -13.46 9.43 -11.90
CA GLN A 154 -13.76 9.19 -10.48
C GLN A 154 -15.22 8.77 -10.31
N PHE A 155 -15.42 7.75 -9.47
CA PHE A 155 -16.73 7.30 -9.03
C PHE A 155 -16.92 7.65 -7.55
N PRO A 156 -18.14 8.03 -7.14
CA PRO A 156 -18.43 8.28 -5.74
C PRO A 156 -18.22 7.02 -4.89
N VAL A 157 -17.82 7.24 -3.64
CA VAL A 157 -17.72 6.13 -2.66
C VAL A 157 -19.11 5.54 -2.43
N PRO A 158 -19.29 4.21 -2.53
CA PRO A 158 -20.54 3.55 -2.19
C PRO A 158 -20.89 3.80 -0.71
N ASN A 159 -21.84 4.67 -0.44
CA ASN A 159 -22.24 5.04 0.91
C ASN A 159 -23.76 4.95 1.07
N LYS A 160 -24.22 3.93 1.78
CA LYS A 160 -25.66 3.70 2.05
C LYS A 160 -26.32 4.80 2.91
N TYR A 161 -25.54 5.64 3.58
CA TYR A 161 -26.09 6.58 4.55
C TYR A 161 -26.61 7.91 3.96
N ARG A 162 -26.01 8.43 2.88
CA ARG A 162 -26.35 9.76 2.34
C ARG A 162 -26.47 9.86 0.82
N ILE A 163 -26.13 8.83 0.09
CA ILE A 163 -26.26 8.77 -1.37
C ILE A 163 -27.32 7.73 -1.65
N CYS A 164 -28.32 8.09 -2.44
CA CYS A 164 -29.34 7.16 -2.91
C CYS A 164 -28.69 6.21 -3.93
N LEU A 165 -27.89 5.28 -3.43
CA LEU A 165 -27.19 4.25 -4.20
C LEU A 165 -28.09 3.09 -4.60
N LEU A 166 -29.34 3.08 -4.15
CA LEU A 166 -30.35 2.15 -4.62
C LEU A 166 -30.46 2.16 -6.17
N TYR A 167 -30.15 3.29 -6.79
CA TYR A 167 -30.19 3.43 -8.27
C TYR A 167 -28.94 2.92 -8.99
N THR A 168 -27.82 2.71 -8.30
CA THR A 168 -26.57 2.28 -8.96
C THR A 168 -26.14 0.86 -8.62
N SER A 169 -26.58 0.31 -7.50
CA SER A 169 -26.29 -1.08 -7.12
C SER A 169 -27.32 -2.05 -7.68
N ASP A 170 -28.61 -1.65 -7.79
CA ASP A 170 -29.65 -2.50 -8.37
C ASP A 170 -29.57 -2.56 -9.91
N ALA A 171 -28.93 -1.60 -10.55
CA ALA A 171 -28.68 -1.63 -11.99
C ALA A 171 -27.53 -2.57 -12.41
N ALA A 172 -26.82 -3.16 -11.46
CA ALA A 172 -25.76 -4.14 -11.73
C ALA A 172 -26.27 -5.59 -11.63
N ASP A 173 -27.49 -5.80 -11.10
CA ASP A 173 -28.11 -7.12 -10.93
C ASP A 173 -29.19 -7.42 -12.01
N GLU A 174 -29.43 -6.50 -12.98
CA GLU A 174 -30.18 -6.71 -14.20
C GLU A 174 -29.22 -6.82 -15.42
#